data_a707f1c32c21fa08a2f9f039ea3f16f5
#
_entry.id   a707f1c32c21fa08a2f9f039ea3f16f5
#
_cell.length_a   1.000
_cell.length_b   1.000
_cell.length_c   1.000
_cell.angle_alpha   90.00
_cell.angle_beta   90.00
_cell.angle_gamma   90.00
#
_symmetry.space_group_name_H-M   'P 1'
#
loop_
_entity.id
_entity.type
_entity.pdbx_description
1 polymer ?
#
loop_
_entity_poly.entity_id
_entity_poly.type
_entity_poly.pdbx_seq_one_letter_code
_entity_poly.pdbx_strand_id
1 'polypeptide(L)'
;MISEKEELLEWRKRAAAQPAGRVVLDLEADSLHRYQEKICLIQYADETGSCLIDPLSIEDMGPFYNWLKETEVWMHGADYDMSLFQHAWETLPAMIWDTQTAARLLGFRQFGLAALVEHFYGITLSKSSQKADWARRPLSPTMVTYALNDVNYMLDMADKLTAALREKGRMGWFEEICRHSMERAQIGRA
;
A
#
# COMPACT_ATOMS: atom_id res chain seq x y z
N MET A 1 16.69 -0.20 1.92
CA MET A 1 15.68 -0.13 3.00
C MET A 1 15.97 1.12 3.80
N ILE A 2 14.95 1.91 4.08
CA ILE A 2 15.05 3.14 4.89
C ILE A 2 14.85 2.73 6.34
N SER A 3 15.85 2.93 7.18
CA SER A 3 15.88 2.46 8.56
C SER A 3 16.34 3.53 9.57
N GLU A 4 16.72 4.72 9.07
CA GLU A 4 17.17 5.84 9.90
C GLU A 4 16.36 7.11 9.58
N LYS A 5 16.29 8.02 10.56
CA LYS A 5 15.51 9.26 10.45
C LYS A 5 16.02 10.16 9.32
N GLU A 6 17.31 10.24 9.13
CA GLU A 6 17.96 11.02 8.07
C GLU A 6 17.59 10.50 6.68
N GLU A 7 17.59 9.18 6.49
CA GLU A 7 17.16 8.53 5.25
C GLU A 7 15.67 8.81 4.97
N LEU A 8 14.81 8.78 6.01
CA LEU A 8 13.40 9.11 5.90
C LEU A 8 13.17 10.57 5.49
N LEU A 9 13.94 11.50 6.04
CA LEU A 9 13.86 12.91 5.67
C LEU A 9 14.29 13.16 4.23
N GLU A 10 15.35 12.49 3.76
CA GLU A 10 15.79 12.57 2.36
C GLU A 10 14.77 11.92 1.41
N TRP A 11 14.18 10.80 1.80
CA TRP A 11 13.08 10.18 1.04
C TRP A 11 11.89 11.14 0.93
N ARG A 12 11.46 11.77 2.03
CA ARG A 12 10.35 12.74 2.05
C ARG A 12 10.61 13.94 1.13
N LYS A 13 11.82 14.47 1.11
CA LYS A 13 12.19 15.56 0.19
C LYS A 13 12.01 15.13 -1.27
N ARG A 14 12.46 13.92 -1.62
CA ARG A 14 12.29 13.38 -2.97
C ARG A 14 10.81 13.15 -3.31
N ALA A 15 10.05 12.55 -2.40
CA ALA A 15 8.62 12.32 -2.59
C ALA A 15 7.84 13.64 -2.76
N ALA A 16 8.16 14.68 -2.00
CA ALA A 16 7.54 16.00 -2.09
C ALA A 16 7.94 16.79 -3.35
N ALA A 17 9.10 16.51 -3.92
CA ALA A 17 9.58 17.17 -5.14
C ALA A 17 8.94 16.59 -6.43
N GLN A 18 8.21 15.50 -6.33
CA GLN A 18 7.52 14.89 -7.46
C GLN A 18 6.23 15.66 -7.76
N PRO A 19 6.05 16.19 -8.98
CA PRO A 19 4.80 16.86 -9.32
C PRO A 19 3.68 15.84 -9.38
N ALA A 20 2.74 15.91 -8.43
CA ALA A 20 1.53 15.07 -8.38
C ALA A 20 1.77 13.58 -8.67
N GLY A 21 2.92 13.07 -8.21
CA GLY A 21 3.32 11.68 -8.42
C GLY A 21 2.34 10.73 -7.74
N ARG A 22 1.96 9.70 -8.45
CA ARG A 22 1.15 8.62 -7.87
C ARG A 22 2.02 7.78 -6.96
N VAL A 23 1.48 7.44 -5.82
CA VAL A 23 2.16 6.65 -4.79
C VAL A 23 1.40 5.37 -4.54
N VAL A 24 2.14 4.29 -4.37
CA VAL A 24 1.64 2.99 -3.90
C VAL A 24 2.17 2.75 -2.50
N LEU A 25 1.31 2.27 -1.63
CA LEU A 25 1.69 1.72 -0.33
C LEU A 25 1.12 0.31 -0.16
N ASP A 26 1.84 -0.49 0.61
CA ASP A 26 1.38 -1.73 1.21
C ASP A 26 2.01 -1.88 2.59
N LEU A 27 1.42 -2.67 3.47
CA LEU A 27 1.88 -2.82 4.86
C LEU A 27 2.05 -4.28 5.23
N GLU A 28 3.09 -4.56 6.02
CA GLU A 28 3.21 -5.82 6.72
C GLU A 28 3.11 -5.61 8.24
N ALA A 29 2.32 -6.43 8.89
CA ALA A 29 2.05 -6.33 10.33
C ALA A 29 2.39 -7.62 11.08
N ASP A 30 2.62 -7.48 12.38
CA ASP A 30 2.79 -8.61 13.32
C ASP A 30 1.44 -9.01 13.93
N SER A 31 0.50 -9.46 13.07
CA SER A 31 -0.85 -9.85 13.49
C SER A 31 -0.93 -11.26 14.09
N LEU A 32 0.07 -12.11 13.83
CA LEU A 32 0.05 -13.52 14.23
C LEU A 32 0.68 -13.80 15.59
N HIS A 33 1.47 -12.87 16.14
CA HIS A 33 2.35 -13.15 17.27
C HIS A 33 2.15 -12.22 18.49
N ARG A 34 1.25 -11.21 18.43
CA ARG A 34 1.06 -10.25 19.54
C ARG A 34 -0.39 -9.80 19.69
N TYR A 35 -0.73 -9.43 20.93
CA TYR A 35 -2.07 -8.92 21.30
C TYR A 35 -2.38 -7.54 20.72
N GLN A 36 -1.37 -6.74 20.37
CA GLN A 36 -1.51 -5.46 19.65
C GLN A 36 -0.74 -5.54 18.35
N GLU A 37 -1.44 -5.39 17.24
CA GLU A 37 -0.87 -5.37 15.91
C GLU A 37 0.03 -4.15 15.74
N LYS A 38 1.23 -4.39 15.17
CA LYS A 38 2.18 -3.32 14.83
C LYS A 38 2.44 -3.37 13.34
N ILE A 39 2.53 -2.20 12.73
CA ILE A 39 3.06 -2.08 11.38
C ILE A 39 4.57 -2.33 11.45
N CYS A 40 5.01 -3.39 10.81
CA CYS A 40 6.40 -3.85 10.84
C CYS A 40 7.20 -3.43 9.62
N LEU A 41 6.54 -3.19 8.49
CA LEU A 41 7.16 -2.78 7.26
C LEU A 41 6.18 -1.97 6.42
N ILE A 42 6.68 -0.96 5.72
CA ILE A 42 5.96 -0.20 4.73
C ILE A 42 6.63 -0.44 3.38
N GLN A 43 5.88 -0.93 2.42
CA GLN A 43 6.28 -0.97 1.03
C GLN A 43 5.83 0.32 0.36
N TYR A 44 6.73 0.94 -0.37
CA TYR A 44 6.50 2.18 -1.11
C TYR A 44 6.94 2.04 -2.55
N ALA A 45 6.14 2.56 -3.47
CA ALA A 45 6.55 2.74 -4.85
C ALA A 45 5.97 4.04 -5.43
N ASP A 46 6.72 4.66 -6.33
CA ASP A 46 6.32 5.78 -7.16
C ASP A 46 6.84 5.61 -8.59
N GLU A 47 6.70 6.64 -9.42
CA GLU A 47 7.18 6.63 -10.82
C GLU A 47 8.71 6.47 -10.95
N THR A 48 9.47 6.69 -9.88
CA THR A 48 10.93 6.59 -9.89
C THR A 48 11.47 5.27 -9.38
N GLY A 49 10.63 4.48 -8.71
CA GLY A 49 11.02 3.16 -8.20
C GLY A 49 10.31 2.81 -6.90
N SER A 50 10.82 1.77 -6.25
CA SER A 50 10.27 1.24 -5.00
C SER A 50 11.31 1.16 -3.89
N CYS A 51 10.83 1.24 -2.65
CA CYS A 51 11.66 1.03 -1.48
C CYS A 51 10.85 0.44 -0.32
N LEU A 52 11.58 -0.03 0.70
CA LEU A 52 11.02 -0.47 1.97
C LEU A 52 11.38 0.54 3.05
N ILE A 53 10.42 0.87 3.91
CA ILE A 53 10.62 1.75 5.07
C ILE A 53 10.38 0.89 6.32
N ASP A 54 11.32 0.94 7.25
CA ASP A 54 11.29 0.15 8.49
C ASP A 54 10.83 1.00 9.69
N PRO A 55 9.52 1.02 10.00
CA PRO A 55 8.99 1.82 11.11
C PRO A 55 9.44 1.30 12.49
N LEU A 56 9.97 0.08 12.57
CA LEU A 56 10.48 -0.47 13.83
C LEU A 56 11.85 0.06 14.20
N SER A 57 12.64 0.48 13.19
CA SER A 57 14.00 1.00 13.38
C SER A 57 14.05 2.52 13.45
N ILE A 58 13.05 3.21 12.88
CA ILE A 58 13.00 4.68 12.84
C ILE A 58 12.36 5.20 14.12
N GLU A 59 13.11 5.98 14.91
CA GLU A 59 12.65 6.53 16.18
C GLU A 59 11.50 7.52 16.04
N ASP A 60 11.50 8.33 14.96
CA ASP A 60 10.50 9.37 14.72
C ASP A 60 9.90 9.23 13.32
N MET A 61 8.71 8.66 13.25
CA MET A 61 7.92 8.51 12.02
C MET A 61 7.04 9.74 11.71
N GLY A 62 7.11 10.81 12.50
CA GLY A 62 6.35 12.04 12.29
C GLY A 62 6.43 12.61 10.88
N PRO A 63 7.62 12.67 10.24
CA PRO A 63 7.75 13.10 8.85
C PRO A 63 6.93 12.27 7.87
N PHE A 64 6.83 10.95 8.08
CA PHE A 64 6.00 10.05 7.27
C PHE A 64 4.51 10.28 7.51
N TYR A 65 4.08 10.38 8.76
CA TYR A 65 2.67 10.61 9.10
C TYR A 65 2.13 11.92 8.53
N ASN A 66 2.93 13.00 8.61
CA ASN A 66 2.55 14.29 8.07
C ASN A 66 2.43 14.27 6.55
N TRP A 67 3.35 13.56 5.88
CA TRP A 67 3.27 13.34 4.45
C TRP A 67 2.05 12.50 4.06
N LEU A 68 1.76 11.43 4.80
CA LEU A 68 0.66 10.51 4.55
C LEU A 68 -0.71 11.22 4.59
N LYS A 69 -0.91 12.10 5.55
CA LYS A 69 -2.16 12.88 5.71
C LYS A 69 -2.49 13.78 4.51
N GLU A 70 -1.48 14.16 3.75
CA GLU A 70 -1.59 15.06 2.60
C GLU A 70 -1.51 14.32 1.25
N THR A 71 -1.33 12.99 1.28
CA THR A 71 -1.03 12.21 0.07
C THR A 71 -2.16 11.25 -0.26
N GLU A 72 -2.55 11.23 -1.54
CA GLU A 72 -3.39 10.19 -2.10
C GLU A 72 -2.52 8.99 -2.47
N VAL A 73 -2.94 7.79 -2.10
CA VAL A 73 -2.17 6.56 -2.32
C VAL A 73 -3.00 5.51 -3.04
N TRP A 74 -2.32 4.67 -3.80
CA TRP A 74 -2.86 3.44 -4.35
C TRP A 74 -2.51 2.27 -3.43
N MET A 75 -3.49 1.41 -3.18
CA MET A 75 -3.31 0.19 -2.39
C MET A 75 -4.09 -0.97 -3.04
N HIS A 76 -3.93 -2.19 -2.51
CA HIS A 76 -4.63 -3.36 -3.00
C HIS A 76 -5.35 -4.09 -1.87
N GLY A 77 -6.68 -3.98 -1.79
CA GLY A 77 -7.46 -4.58 -0.72
C GLY A 77 -7.23 -3.89 0.62
N ALA A 78 -7.31 -2.57 0.64
CA ALA A 78 -6.83 -1.68 1.70
C ALA A 78 -7.63 -1.71 3.02
N ASP A 79 -8.71 -2.50 3.14
CA ASP A 79 -9.55 -2.50 4.34
C ASP A 79 -8.75 -2.81 5.62
N TYR A 80 -7.84 -3.78 5.55
CA TYR A 80 -6.99 -4.15 6.67
C TYR A 80 -5.93 -3.08 6.97
N ASP A 81 -5.31 -2.52 5.94
CA ASP A 81 -4.30 -1.48 6.07
C ASP A 81 -4.89 -0.19 6.66
N MET A 82 -6.11 0.19 6.28
CA MET A 82 -6.82 1.31 6.90
C MET A 82 -7.02 1.09 8.41
N SER A 83 -7.36 -0.12 8.79
CA SER A 83 -7.48 -0.49 10.20
C SER A 83 -6.14 -0.40 10.93
N LEU A 84 -5.06 -0.88 10.32
CA LEU A 84 -3.70 -0.77 10.87
C LEU A 84 -3.25 0.69 11.02
N PHE A 85 -3.46 1.53 10.01
CA PHE A 85 -3.16 2.95 10.09
C PHE A 85 -3.89 3.63 11.25
N GLN A 86 -5.19 3.34 11.42
CA GLN A 86 -5.98 3.92 12.49
C GLN A 86 -5.54 3.43 13.87
N HIS A 87 -5.38 2.10 14.06
CA HIS A 87 -5.07 1.55 15.37
C HIS A 87 -3.63 1.81 15.81
N ALA A 88 -2.67 1.74 14.89
CA ALA A 88 -1.26 1.90 15.22
C ALA A 88 -0.81 3.37 15.25
N TRP A 89 -1.38 4.23 14.39
CA TRP A 89 -0.87 5.57 14.16
C TRP A 89 -1.91 6.68 14.23
N GLU A 90 -3.18 6.34 14.45
CA GLU A 90 -4.31 7.29 14.45
C GLU A 90 -4.28 8.23 13.24
N THR A 91 -3.84 7.71 12.10
CA THR A 91 -3.56 8.47 10.88
C THR A 91 -4.02 7.68 9.66
N LEU A 92 -4.64 8.37 8.70
CA LEU A 92 -4.98 7.81 7.38
C LEU A 92 -4.33 8.66 6.27
N PRO A 93 -4.09 8.09 5.08
CA PRO A 93 -3.81 8.87 3.87
C PRO A 93 -4.93 9.87 3.59
N ALA A 94 -4.63 10.91 2.81
CA ALA A 94 -5.64 11.86 2.34
C ALA A 94 -6.75 11.14 1.53
N MET A 95 -6.36 10.15 0.72
CA MET A 95 -7.26 9.28 -0.03
C MET A 95 -6.56 7.95 -0.33
N ILE A 96 -7.33 6.87 -0.35
CA ILE A 96 -6.88 5.55 -0.82
C ILE A 96 -7.68 5.14 -2.05
N TRP A 97 -6.97 4.88 -3.14
CA TRP A 97 -7.49 4.29 -4.37
C TRP A 97 -7.18 2.79 -4.40
N ASP A 98 -8.20 1.96 -4.34
CA ASP A 98 -8.04 0.51 -4.15
C ASP A 98 -8.16 -0.25 -5.47
N THR A 99 -7.05 -0.80 -5.95
CA THR A 99 -7.01 -1.60 -7.19
C THR A 99 -7.83 -2.88 -7.12
N GLN A 100 -8.03 -3.46 -5.94
CA GLN A 100 -8.92 -4.61 -5.76
C GLN A 100 -10.38 -4.21 -6.01
N THR A 101 -10.81 -3.07 -5.49
CA THR A 101 -12.12 -2.49 -5.75
C THR A 101 -12.33 -2.23 -7.25
N ALA A 102 -11.32 -1.67 -7.93
CA ALA A 102 -11.36 -1.47 -9.37
C ALA A 102 -11.54 -2.79 -10.14
N ALA A 103 -10.78 -3.81 -9.79
CA ALA A 103 -10.86 -5.14 -10.41
C ALA A 103 -12.24 -5.79 -10.20
N ARG A 104 -12.80 -5.69 -8.99
CA ARG A 104 -14.15 -6.20 -8.69
C ARG A 104 -15.22 -5.50 -9.52
N LEU A 105 -15.16 -4.19 -9.65
CA LEU A 105 -16.07 -3.42 -10.50
C LEU A 105 -15.97 -3.77 -11.98
N LEU A 106 -14.81 -4.22 -12.44
CA LEU A 106 -14.61 -4.72 -13.81
C LEU A 106 -15.11 -6.14 -14.01
N GLY A 107 -15.46 -6.86 -12.94
CA GLY A 107 -16.00 -8.21 -12.98
C GLY A 107 -14.93 -9.32 -12.96
N PHE A 108 -13.71 -9.01 -12.52
CA PHE A 108 -12.70 -10.03 -12.28
C PHE A 108 -13.18 -11.01 -11.21
N ARG A 109 -13.14 -12.31 -11.51
CA ARG A 109 -13.49 -13.35 -10.52
C ARG A 109 -12.37 -13.61 -9.53
N GLN A 110 -11.13 -13.49 -9.99
CA GLN A 110 -9.93 -13.55 -9.17
C GLN A 110 -9.30 -12.15 -9.16
N PHE A 111 -9.46 -11.45 -8.06
CA PHE A 111 -9.12 -10.04 -7.90
C PHE A 111 -8.04 -9.79 -6.85
N GLY A 112 -7.42 -10.85 -6.32
CA GLY A 112 -6.23 -10.73 -5.47
C GLY A 112 -5.00 -10.31 -6.27
N LEU A 113 -4.05 -9.64 -5.63
CA LEU A 113 -2.87 -9.06 -6.28
C LEU A 113 -2.13 -10.06 -7.16
N ALA A 114 -1.80 -11.25 -6.63
CA ALA A 114 -1.09 -12.28 -7.39
C ALA A 114 -1.84 -12.71 -8.66
N ALA A 115 -3.18 -12.85 -8.58
CA ALA A 115 -3.99 -13.22 -9.74
C ALA A 115 -4.04 -12.11 -10.80
N LEU A 116 -4.09 -10.85 -10.37
CA LEU A 116 -4.06 -9.71 -11.30
C LEU A 116 -2.68 -9.53 -11.94
N VAL A 117 -1.61 -9.72 -11.18
CA VAL A 117 -0.24 -9.69 -11.72
C VAL A 117 -0.04 -10.81 -12.74
N GLU A 118 -0.51 -12.02 -12.46
CA GLU A 118 -0.47 -13.11 -13.43
C GLU A 118 -1.30 -12.79 -14.69
N HIS A 119 -2.50 -12.24 -14.50
CA HIS A 119 -3.39 -11.87 -15.61
C HIS A 119 -2.77 -10.81 -16.53
N PHE A 120 -2.21 -9.72 -15.97
CA PHE A 120 -1.71 -8.59 -16.76
C PHE A 120 -0.28 -8.78 -17.30
N TYR A 121 0.55 -9.55 -16.57
CA TYR A 121 2.00 -9.62 -16.85
C TYR A 121 2.51 -11.05 -17.07
N GLY A 122 1.70 -12.09 -16.85
CA GLY A 122 2.14 -13.48 -16.94
C GLY A 122 3.16 -13.88 -15.87
N ILE A 123 3.23 -13.14 -14.76
CA ILE A 123 4.19 -13.34 -13.68
C ILE A 123 3.48 -13.99 -12.49
N THR A 124 4.03 -15.10 -12.01
CA THR A 124 3.54 -15.77 -10.79
C THR A 124 4.27 -15.22 -9.58
N LEU A 125 3.57 -14.51 -8.70
CA LEU A 125 4.11 -14.03 -7.44
C LEU A 125 4.22 -15.16 -6.42
N SER A 126 5.36 -15.21 -5.70
CA SER A 126 5.56 -16.14 -4.60
C SER A 126 4.71 -15.74 -3.39
N LYS A 127 4.10 -16.73 -2.73
CA LYS A 127 3.37 -16.55 -1.46
C LYS A 127 4.20 -16.96 -0.25
N SER A 128 5.49 -17.24 -0.41
CA SER A 128 6.34 -17.84 0.61
C SER A 128 6.49 -17.00 1.88
N SER A 129 6.38 -15.68 1.77
CA SER A 129 6.54 -14.76 2.91
C SER A 129 5.24 -14.17 3.44
N GLN A 130 4.08 -14.55 2.90
CA GLN A 130 2.77 -14.03 3.32
C GLN A 130 2.49 -14.19 4.83
N LYS A 131 3.06 -15.23 5.47
CA LYS A 131 2.91 -15.51 6.91
C LYS A 131 4.25 -15.43 7.64
N ALA A 132 5.21 -14.66 7.11
CA ALA A 132 6.51 -14.50 7.73
C ALA A 132 6.40 -13.67 9.03
N ASP A 133 7.39 -13.82 9.90
CA ASP A 133 7.56 -12.96 11.06
C ASP A 133 8.16 -11.62 10.60
N TRP A 134 7.29 -10.67 10.28
CA TRP A 134 7.68 -9.35 9.78
C TRP A 134 8.31 -8.44 10.82
N ALA A 135 8.22 -8.78 12.12
CA ALA A 135 8.92 -8.08 13.18
C ALA A 135 10.40 -8.49 13.28
N ARG A 136 10.79 -9.62 12.66
CA ARG A 136 12.17 -10.12 12.70
C ARG A 136 13.11 -9.21 11.89
N ARG A 137 14.32 -9.00 12.45
CA ARG A 137 15.42 -8.30 11.75
C ARG A 137 16.70 -9.12 11.82
N PRO A 138 17.55 -9.08 10.78
CA PRO A 138 17.29 -8.46 9.47
C PRO A 138 16.23 -9.24 8.67
N LEU A 139 15.57 -8.58 7.73
CA LEU A 139 14.69 -9.25 6.76
C LEU A 139 15.54 -10.16 5.85
N SER A 140 15.01 -11.35 5.56
CA SER A 140 15.67 -12.23 4.59
C SER A 140 15.55 -11.68 3.16
N PRO A 141 16.46 -12.03 2.23
CA PRO A 141 16.33 -11.62 0.82
C PRO A 141 14.99 -12.01 0.19
N THR A 142 14.44 -13.17 0.58
CA THR A 142 13.12 -13.63 0.11
C THR A 142 11.99 -12.72 0.60
N MET A 143 12.03 -12.27 1.87
CA MET A 143 11.06 -11.33 2.41
C MET A 143 11.16 -9.97 1.72
N VAL A 144 12.37 -9.47 1.47
CA VAL A 144 12.58 -8.20 0.74
C VAL A 144 12.01 -8.28 -0.67
N THR A 145 12.29 -9.36 -1.39
CA THR A 145 11.75 -9.57 -2.74
C THR A 145 10.23 -9.68 -2.74
N TYR A 146 9.66 -10.40 -1.78
CA TYR A 146 8.21 -10.52 -1.61
C TYR A 146 7.58 -9.14 -1.42
N ALA A 147 8.03 -8.38 -0.42
CA ALA A 147 7.49 -7.07 -0.08
C ALA A 147 7.59 -6.06 -1.24
N LEU A 148 8.68 -6.03 -1.98
CA LEU A 148 8.81 -5.15 -3.16
C LEU A 148 7.88 -5.57 -4.30
N ASN A 149 7.61 -6.87 -4.45
CA ASN A 149 6.69 -7.35 -5.48
C ASN A 149 5.24 -6.94 -5.24
N ASP A 150 4.85 -6.70 -3.98
CA ASP A 150 3.49 -6.26 -3.65
C ASP A 150 3.21 -4.82 -4.14
N VAL A 151 4.23 -4.01 -4.43
CA VAL A 151 4.07 -2.63 -4.92
C VAL A 151 4.57 -2.39 -6.35
N ASN A 152 5.52 -3.18 -6.84
CA ASN A 152 6.22 -2.92 -8.11
C ASN A 152 5.31 -2.89 -9.36
N TYR A 153 4.19 -3.60 -9.33
CA TYR A 153 3.27 -3.70 -10.47
C TYR A 153 2.07 -2.77 -10.37
N MET A 154 1.89 -2.14 -9.21
CA MET A 154 0.63 -1.50 -8.84
C MET A 154 0.31 -0.25 -9.64
N LEU A 155 1.29 0.61 -9.97
CA LEU A 155 1.02 1.84 -10.73
C LEU A 155 0.55 1.54 -12.15
N ASP A 156 1.25 0.68 -12.88
CA ASP A 156 0.85 0.28 -14.23
C ASP A 156 -0.48 -0.50 -14.22
N MET A 157 -0.68 -1.34 -13.21
CA MET A 157 -1.96 -2.05 -13.02
C MET A 157 -3.10 -1.08 -12.71
N ALA A 158 -2.89 -0.05 -11.90
CA ALA A 158 -3.86 1.01 -11.64
C ALA A 158 -4.26 1.74 -12.93
N ASP A 159 -3.30 2.03 -13.82
CA ASP A 159 -3.57 2.63 -15.13
C ASP A 159 -4.46 1.75 -16.00
N LYS A 160 -4.12 0.47 -16.11
CA LYS A 160 -4.91 -0.51 -16.88
C LYS A 160 -6.33 -0.64 -16.35
N LEU A 161 -6.49 -0.75 -15.03
CA LEU A 161 -7.79 -0.89 -14.39
C LEU A 161 -8.63 0.39 -14.54
N THR A 162 -8.06 1.57 -14.33
CA THR A 162 -8.79 2.84 -14.45
C THR A 162 -9.15 3.15 -15.90
N ALA A 163 -8.30 2.82 -16.87
CA ALA A 163 -8.63 2.94 -18.28
C ALA A 163 -9.86 2.07 -18.63
N ALA A 164 -9.89 0.81 -18.18
CA ALA A 164 -11.02 -0.09 -18.38
C ALA A 164 -12.30 0.37 -17.65
N LEU A 165 -12.17 0.96 -16.45
CA LEU A 165 -13.31 1.55 -15.73
C LEU A 165 -13.91 2.73 -16.49
N ARG A 166 -13.08 3.61 -17.07
CA ARG A 166 -13.54 4.73 -17.90
C ARG A 166 -14.25 4.23 -19.16
N GLU A 167 -13.67 3.27 -19.86
CA GLU A 167 -14.28 2.65 -21.05
C GLU A 167 -15.67 2.07 -20.75
N LYS A 168 -15.84 1.43 -19.58
CA LYS A 168 -17.11 0.85 -19.13
C LYS A 168 -18.04 1.85 -18.43
N GLY A 169 -17.69 3.12 -18.32
CA GLY A 169 -18.48 4.14 -17.62
C GLY A 169 -18.63 3.88 -16.11
N ARG A 170 -17.67 3.18 -15.49
CA ARG A 170 -17.75 2.76 -14.07
C ARG A 170 -16.80 3.54 -13.15
N MET A 171 -16.09 4.53 -13.69
CA MET A 171 -15.12 5.31 -12.91
C MET A 171 -15.78 6.04 -11.73
N GLY A 172 -16.98 6.62 -11.92
CA GLY A 172 -17.72 7.29 -10.85
C GLY A 172 -18.07 6.34 -9.69
N TRP A 173 -18.46 5.09 -9.98
CA TRP A 173 -18.69 4.09 -8.93
C TRP A 173 -17.42 3.74 -8.16
N PHE A 174 -16.32 3.62 -8.86
CA PHE A 174 -15.02 3.36 -8.24
C PHE A 174 -14.64 4.48 -7.25
N GLU A 175 -14.72 5.73 -7.70
CA GLU A 175 -14.42 6.89 -6.87
C GLU A 175 -15.35 7.00 -5.65
N GLU A 176 -16.63 6.71 -5.82
CA GLU A 176 -17.62 6.73 -4.75
C GLU A 176 -17.33 5.65 -3.70
N ILE A 177 -17.06 4.40 -4.12
CA ILE A 177 -16.75 3.30 -3.21
C ILE A 177 -15.46 3.59 -2.42
N CYS A 178 -14.42 4.08 -3.07
CA CYS A 178 -13.17 4.43 -2.38
C CYS A 178 -13.40 5.54 -1.33
N ARG A 179 -14.16 6.60 -1.67
CA ARG A 179 -14.52 7.66 -0.71
C ARG A 179 -15.31 7.13 0.48
N HIS A 180 -16.32 6.29 0.25
CA HIS A 180 -17.10 5.69 1.34
C HIS A 180 -16.26 4.77 2.24
N SER A 181 -15.29 4.05 1.68
CA SER A 181 -14.36 3.25 2.47
C SER A 181 -13.52 4.12 3.40
N MET A 182 -13.01 5.26 2.91
CA MET A 182 -12.28 6.23 3.72
C MET A 182 -13.14 6.85 4.82
N GLU A 183 -14.38 7.24 4.51
CA GLU A 183 -15.32 7.80 5.49
C GLU A 183 -15.61 6.80 6.61
N ARG A 184 -15.84 5.53 6.28
CA ARG A 184 -16.05 4.46 7.28
C ARG A 184 -14.83 4.25 8.17
N ALA A 185 -13.64 4.25 7.59
CA ALA A 185 -12.40 4.11 8.34
C ALA A 185 -12.21 5.28 9.32
N GLN A 186 -12.48 6.52 8.91
CA GLN A 186 -12.40 7.72 9.76
C GLN A 186 -13.36 7.66 10.95
N ILE A 187 -14.52 7.02 10.81
CA ILE A 187 -15.53 6.88 11.87
C ILE A 187 -15.18 5.70 12.83
N GLY A 188 -14.13 4.92 12.54
CA GLY A 188 -13.76 3.73 13.32
C GLY A 188 -14.73 2.56 13.16
N ARG A 189 -15.45 2.48 12.05
CA ARG A 189 -16.39 1.42 11.67
C ARG A 189 -15.87 0.61 10.48
N ALA A 190 -14.54 0.43 10.42
CA ALA A 190 -13.93 -0.47 9.44
C ALA A 190 -14.08 -1.93 9.86
#